data_4b779ba87ebe9a1535c3f0eb91575e38
#
_entry.id   4b779ba87ebe9a1535c3f0eb91575e38
#
_cell.length_a   1.000
_cell.length_b   1.000
_cell.length_c   1.000
_cell.angle_alpha   90.00
_cell.angle_beta   90.00
_cell.angle_gamma   90.00
#
_symmetry.space_group_name_H-M   'P 1'
#
loop_
_entity.id
_entity.type
_entity.pdbx_description
1 polymer ?
#
loop_
_entity_poly.entity_id
_entity_poly.type
_entity_poly.pdbx_seq_one_letter_code
_entity_poly.pdbx_strand_id
1 'polypeptide(L)'
;MLPLPVIHAALAVRGQAQSATLAQPPADALQRANGLFAQGDWQNAFEAYSTLATTYPAHALSRFRVGVTLMELNRFAEGEISLRAGERLGVGVPQAAFRLSQLLAEQKRADAAIAELLRAAGAGLVLGPAALESDRHLASLRNHARWSTVLDAFDAVTRPCMHDRRFREFDFWVGDWDVRPVGSPIVGPAARNTVTVEDNGCVVMEHWTAPGGSEGQSFNIFDRSLATWRQTWVDNVGGQHDYRGGLRDGNMVFAGDTPAPNGQLGRVPTRLTFFPIGRDSVRQFSQTSADGGTTWTTSYDLMYVRRKVPPE
;
A
#
# COMPACT_ATOMS: atom_id res chain seq x y z
N MET A 1 -65.11 23.57 -44.24
CA MET A 1 -65.18 22.29 -43.52
C MET A 1 -63.95 21.45 -43.90
N LEU A 2 -62.91 21.43 -43.07
CA LEU A 2 -61.74 20.60 -43.23
C LEU A 2 -61.76 19.56 -42.12
N PRO A 3 -61.50 18.26 -42.38
CA PRO A 3 -61.48 17.25 -41.33
C PRO A 3 -60.14 17.25 -40.52
N LEU A 4 -60.27 17.07 -39.21
CA LEU A 4 -59.20 16.89 -38.26
C LEU A 4 -58.49 15.51 -38.42
N PRO A 5 -57.21 15.39 -38.25
CA PRO A 5 -56.57 14.09 -38.28
C PRO A 5 -56.67 13.35 -36.93
N VAL A 6 -57.01 12.09 -37.02
CA VAL A 6 -57.04 11.12 -35.90
C VAL A 6 -55.58 10.79 -35.49
N ILE A 7 -55.23 11.13 -34.25
CA ILE A 7 -53.94 10.75 -33.66
C ILE A 7 -54.09 9.34 -33.09
N HIS A 8 -53.39 8.36 -33.68
CA HIS A 8 -53.23 7.03 -33.11
C HIS A 8 -52.14 7.07 -32.03
N ALA A 9 -52.53 6.90 -30.78
CA ALA A 9 -51.62 6.70 -29.68
C ALA A 9 -51.01 5.28 -29.74
N ALA A 10 -49.74 5.17 -30.10
CA ALA A 10 -49.00 3.93 -29.99
C ALA A 10 -48.67 3.67 -28.53
N LEU A 11 -49.26 2.66 -27.93
CA LEU A 11 -48.90 2.11 -26.62
C LEU A 11 -47.50 1.45 -26.72
N ALA A 12 -46.49 2.13 -26.20
CA ALA A 12 -45.15 1.54 -26.00
C ALA A 12 -45.23 0.55 -24.84
N VAL A 13 -45.24 -0.72 -25.13
CA VAL A 13 -45.03 -1.80 -24.16
C VAL A 13 -43.58 -1.74 -23.75
N ARG A 14 -43.28 -1.12 -22.58
CA ARG A 14 -41.99 -1.23 -21.92
C ARG A 14 -41.87 -2.65 -21.38
N GLY A 15 -41.17 -3.51 -22.11
CA GLY A 15 -40.70 -4.79 -21.60
C GLY A 15 -39.72 -4.52 -20.41
N GLN A 16 -40.18 -4.78 -19.20
CA GLN A 16 -39.31 -4.91 -18.05
C GLN A 16 -38.43 -6.14 -18.28
N ALA A 17 -37.18 -5.95 -18.62
CA ALA A 17 -36.16 -7.00 -18.54
C ALA A 17 -36.01 -7.38 -17.05
N GLN A 18 -36.72 -8.42 -16.62
CA GLN A 18 -36.47 -9.07 -15.36
C GLN A 18 -35.03 -9.61 -15.42
N SER A 19 -34.12 -9.03 -14.64
CA SER A 19 -32.81 -9.63 -14.37
C SER A 19 -33.06 -11.00 -13.76
N ALA A 20 -32.91 -12.06 -14.55
CA ALA A 20 -32.96 -13.42 -14.05
C ALA A 20 -31.84 -13.56 -13.02
N THR A 21 -32.20 -13.67 -11.76
CA THR A 21 -31.23 -13.96 -10.68
C THR A 21 -30.64 -15.32 -11.01
N LEU A 22 -29.35 -15.35 -11.35
CA LEU A 22 -28.64 -16.60 -11.65
C LEU A 22 -28.76 -17.52 -10.42
N ALA A 23 -29.21 -18.75 -10.62
CA ALA A 23 -29.36 -19.74 -9.56
C ALA A 23 -28.02 -19.93 -8.84
N GLN A 24 -28.05 -19.84 -7.52
CA GLN A 24 -26.88 -20.01 -6.65
C GLN A 24 -26.88 -21.41 -6.03
N PRO A 25 -25.69 -22.01 -5.81
CA PRO A 25 -25.60 -23.27 -5.09
C PRO A 25 -26.14 -23.15 -3.66
N PRO A 26 -26.77 -24.21 -3.12
CA PRO A 26 -27.19 -24.26 -1.72
C PRO A 26 -26.01 -24.06 -0.77
N ALA A 27 -26.22 -23.28 0.30
CA ALA A 27 -25.15 -22.92 1.25
C ALA A 27 -24.51 -24.15 1.91
N ASP A 28 -25.31 -25.16 2.27
CA ASP A 28 -24.83 -26.40 2.88
C ASP A 28 -23.98 -27.25 1.91
N ALA A 29 -24.32 -27.25 0.62
CA ALA A 29 -23.55 -27.95 -0.41
C ALA A 29 -22.18 -27.25 -0.62
N LEU A 30 -22.17 -25.91 -0.67
CA LEU A 30 -20.92 -25.14 -0.70
C LEU A 30 -20.06 -25.35 0.55
N GLN A 31 -20.69 -25.38 1.71
CA GLN A 31 -19.96 -25.62 2.96
C GLN A 31 -19.30 -26.99 3.01
N ARG A 32 -19.99 -28.05 2.56
CA ARG A 32 -19.41 -29.40 2.42
C ARG A 32 -18.21 -29.41 1.47
N ALA A 33 -18.36 -28.83 0.28
CA ALA A 33 -17.28 -28.77 -0.71
C ALA A 33 -16.07 -27.96 -0.18
N ASN A 34 -16.33 -26.82 0.51
CA ASN A 34 -15.28 -26.02 1.16
C ASN A 34 -14.56 -26.80 2.26
N GLY A 35 -15.28 -27.59 3.05
CA GLY A 35 -14.71 -28.45 4.11
C GLY A 35 -13.73 -29.48 3.55
N LEU A 36 -14.14 -30.21 2.52
CA LEU A 36 -13.28 -31.18 1.81
C LEU A 36 -12.03 -30.50 1.24
N PHE A 37 -12.21 -29.34 0.61
CA PHE A 37 -11.10 -28.56 0.07
C PHE A 37 -10.11 -28.11 1.13
N ALA A 38 -10.60 -27.63 2.26
CA ALA A 38 -9.77 -27.19 3.40
C ALA A 38 -8.98 -28.32 4.04
N GLN A 39 -9.52 -29.54 4.00
CA GLN A 39 -8.86 -30.76 4.51
C GLN A 39 -7.82 -31.34 3.51
N GLY A 40 -7.75 -30.79 2.28
CA GLY A 40 -6.89 -31.35 1.23
C GLY A 40 -7.40 -32.66 0.64
N ASP A 41 -8.68 -32.99 0.88
CA ASP A 41 -9.34 -34.16 0.27
C ASP A 41 -9.70 -33.82 -1.19
N TRP A 42 -8.66 -33.79 -2.04
CA TRP A 42 -8.76 -33.25 -3.38
C TRP A 42 -9.72 -34.03 -4.27
N GLN A 43 -9.82 -35.35 -4.11
CA GLN A 43 -10.70 -36.16 -4.93
C GLN A 43 -12.18 -35.89 -4.60
N ASN A 44 -12.55 -35.92 -3.32
CA ASN A 44 -13.92 -35.66 -2.91
C ASN A 44 -14.30 -34.17 -3.12
N ALA A 45 -13.34 -33.24 -2.93
CA ALA A 45 -13.55 -31.84 -3.24
C ALA A 45 -13.79 -31.62 -4.75
N PHE A 46 -13.04 -32.29 -5.61
CA PHE A 46 -13.25 -32.25 -7.06
C PHE A 46 -14.66 -32.72 -7.44
N GLU A 47 -15.14 -33.85 -6.91
CA GLU A 47 -16.47 -34.39 -7.19
C GLU A 47 -17.57 -33.44 -6.72
N ALA A 48 -17.44 -32.90 -5.49
CA ALA A 48 -18.39 -31.95 -4.93
C ALA A 48 -18.48 -30.66 -5.77
N TYR A 49 -17.32 -30.05 -6.07
CA TYR A 49 -17.31 -28.82 -6.89
C TYR A 49 -17.71 -29.07 -8.35
N SER A 50 -17.41 -30.23 -8.93
CA SER A 50 -17.84 -30.60 -10.28
C SER A 50 -19.35 -30.71 -10.37
N THR A 51 -19.99 -31.31 -9.38
CA THR A 51 -21.46 -31.36 -9.26
C THR A 51 -22.04 -29.96 -9.19
N LEU A 52 -21.48 -29.08 -8.32
CA LEU A 52 -21.92 -27.68 -8.21
C LEU A 52 -21.70 -26.90 -9.51
N ALA A 53 -20.55 -27.06 -10.17
CA ALA A 53 -20.25 -26.38 -11.41
C ALA A 53 -21.11 -26.85 -12.60
N THR A 54 -21.59 -28.06 -12.55
CA THR A 54 -22.51 -28.62 -13.56
C THR A 54 -23.94 -28.14 -13.31
N THR A 55 -24.39 -28.18 -12.07
CA THR A 55 -25.75 -27.76 -11.69
C THR A 55 -25.93 -26.25 -11.75
N TYR A 56 -24.87 -25.50 -11.43
CA TYR A 56 -24.82 -24.04 -11.40
C TYR A 56 -23.72 -23.52 -12.33
N PRO A 57 -23.86 -23.60 -13.64
CA PRO A 57 -22.77 -23.35 -14.61
C PRO A 57 -22.24 -21.92 -14.59
N ALA A 58 -23.02 -20.95 -14.10
CA ALA A 58 -22.62 -19.55 -13.93
C ALA A 58 -21.91 -19.27 -12.59
N HIS A 59 -21.83 -20.25 -11.68
CA HIS A 59 -21.17 -20.06 -10.39
C HIS A 59 -19.65 -20.11 -10.53
N ALA A 60 -19.03 -18.95 -10.64
CA ALA A 60 -17.62 -18.75 -10.93
C ALA A 60 -16.69 -19.49 -9.95
N LEU A 61 -16.97 -19.41 -8.65
CA LEU A 61 -16.15 -20.03 -7.60
C LEU A 61 -16.11 -21.55 -7.71
N SER A 62 -17.25 -22.22 -7.97
CA SER A 62 -17.27 -23.68 -8.14
C SER A 62 -16.40 -24.09 -9.32
N ARG A 63 -16.52 -23.42 -10.46
CA ARG A 63 -15.69 -23.69 -11.65
C ARG A 63 -14.20 -23.49 -11.37
N PHE A 64 -13.86 -22.43 -10.65
CA PHE A 64 -12.48 -22.14 -10.24
C PHE A 64 -11.93 -23.21 -9.29
N ARG A 65 -12.71 -23.63 -8.28
CA ARG A 65 -12.32 -24.69 -7.33
C ARG A 65 -12.12 -26.04 -8.01
N VAL A 66 -12.92 -26.37 -9.01
CA VAL A 66 -12.66 -27.54 -9.89
C VAL A 66 -11.25 -27.44 -10.49
N GLY A 67 -10.87 -26.26 -10.99
CA GLY A 67 -9.53 -26.08 -11.57
C GLY A 67 -8.41 -26.25 -10.55
N VAL A 68 -8.57 -25.74 -9.33
CA VAL A 68 -7.58 -25.89 -8.25
C VAL A 68 -7.48 -27.35 -7.82
N THR A 69 -8.59 -28.06 -7.61
CA THR A 69 -8.58 -29.49 -7.23
C THR A 69 -7.96 -30.36 -8.31
N LEU A 70 -8.23 -30.07 -9.58
CA LEU A 70 -7.59 -30.76 -10.70
C LEU A 70 -6.07 -30.56 -10.74
N MET A 71 -5.59 -29.35 -10.41
CA MET A 71 -4.16 -29.08 -10.28
C MET A 71 -3.54 -29.95 -9.19
N GLU A 72 -4.15 -30.02 -8.01
CA GLU A 72 -3.66 -30.86 -6.89
C GLU A 72 -3.71 -32.35 -7.19
N LEU A 73 -4.61 -32.79 -8.10
CA LEU A 73 -4.70 -34.14 -8.62
C LEU A 73 -3.77 -34.40 -9.81
N ASN A 74 -2.89 -33.46 -10.16
CA ASN A 74 -1.98 -33.52 -11.33
C ASN A 74 -2.70 -33.62 -12.69
N ARG A 75 -3.97 -33.26 -12.76
CA ARG A 75 -4.79 -33.19 -13.99
C ARG A 75 -4.70 -31.79 -14.63
N PHE A 76 -3.49 -31.39 -14.97
CA PHE A 76 -3.16 -30.00 -15.30
C PHE A 76 -3.91 -29.43 -16.50
N ALA A 77 -4.07 -30.20 -17.58
CA ALA A 77 -4.75 -29.71 -18.79
C ALA A 77 -6.23 -29.35 -18.51
N GLU A 78 -6.93 -30.19 -17.77
CA GLU A 78 -8.32 -29.96 -17.38
C GLU A 78 -8.42 -28.82 -16.33
N GLY A 79 -7.44 -28.78 -15.43
CA GLY A 79 -7.30 -27.73 -14.43
C GLY A 79 -7.17 -26.34 -15.07
N GLU A 80 -6.32 -26.20 -16.10
CA GLU A 80 -6.15 -24.93 -16.83
C GLU A 80 -7.47 -24.46 -17.46
N ILE A 81 -8.19 -25.36 -18.14
CA ILE A 81 -9.49 -25.05 -18.74
C ILE A 81 -10.47 -24.53 -17.68
N SER A 82 -10.52 -25.20 -16.53
CA SER A 82 -11.44 -24.87 -15.45
C SER A 82 -11.07 -23.56 -14.74
N LEU A 83 -9.78 -23.30 -14.50
CA LEU A 83 -9.30 -22.03 -13.92
C LEU A 83 -9.63 -20.83 -14.82
N ARG A 84 -9.33 -20.94 -16.13
CA ARG A 84 -9.67 -19.91 -17.12
C ARG A 84 -11.17 -19.71 -17.28
N ALA A 85 -11.97 -20.76 -17.15
CA ALA A 85 -13.43 -20.65 -17.16
C ALA A 85 -13.94 -19.94 -15.90
N GLY A 86 -13.38 -20.25 -14.73
CA GLY A 86 -13.69 -19.55 -13.47
C GLY A 86 -13.40 -18.04 -13.54
N GLU A 87 -12.25 -17.68 -14.13
CA GLU A 87 -11.89 -16.27 -14.36
C GLU A 87 -12.90 -15.58 -15.29
N ARG A 88 -13.25 -16.18 -16.44
CA ARG A 88 -14.26 -15.61 -17.35
C ARG A 88 -15.65 -15.46 -16.71
N LEU A 89 -15.96 -16.29 -15.73
CA LEU A 89 -17.21 -16.21 -14.98
C LEU A 89 -17.19 -15.19 -13.84
N GLY A 90 -16.03 -14.56 -13.57
CA GLY A 90 -15.94 -13.47 -12.60
C GLY A 90 -15.11 -13.75 -11.35
N VAL A 91 -14.34 -14.82 -11.29
CA VAL A 91 -13.26 -14.92 -10.28
C VAL A 91 -12.25 -13.83 -10.56
N GLY A 92 -11.85 -13.11 -9.51
CA GLY A 92 -10.91 -11.99 -9.65
C GLY A 92 -9.59 -12.39 -10.30
N VAL A 93 -9.11 -11.53 -11.19
CA VAL A 93 -7.84 -11.71 -11.92
C VAL A 93 -6.67 -12.07 -11.00
N PRO A 94 -6.49 -11.41 -9.82
CA PRO A 94 -5.35 -11.72 -8.94
C PRO A 94 -5.30 -13.20 -8.55
N GLN A 95 -6.41 -13.75 -8.09
CA GLN A 95 -6.50 -15.15 -7.64
C GLN A 95 -6.40 -16.14 -8.81
N ALA A 96 -7.07 -15.83 -9.92
CA ALA A 96 -7.06 -16.69 -11.10
C ALA A 96 -5.65 -16.78 -11.71
N ALA A 97 -5.00 -15.65 -11.90
CA ALA A 97 -3.64 -15.57 -12.44
C ALA A 97 -2.63 -16.30 -11.53
N PHE A 98 -2.72 -16.13 -10.23
CA PHE A 98 -1.84 -16.81 -9.28
C PHE A 98 -1.99 -18.35 -9.38
N ARG A 99 -3.22 -18.88 -9.39
CA ARG A 99 -3.45 -20.33 -9.53
C ARG A 99 -3.03 -20.86 -10.90
N LEU A 100 -3.25 -20.07 -11.96
CA LEU A 100 -2.75 -20.42 -13.29
C LEU A 100 -1.22 -20.46 -13.31
N SER A 101 -0.53 -19.53 -12.64
CA SER A 101 0.92 -19.54 -12.58
C SER A 101 1.46 -20.81 -11.91
N GLN A 102 0.87 -21.23 -10.80
CA GLN A 102 1.22 -22.47 -10.12
C GLN A 102 1.05 -23.69 -11.03
N LEU A 103 -0.12 -23.81 -11.68
CA LEU A 103 -0.41 -24.90 -12.61
C LEU A 103 0.55 -24.93 -13.80
N LEU A 104 0.86 -23.76 -14.37
CA LEU A 104 1.78 -23.66 -15.51
C LEU A 104 3.22 -24.00 -15.11
N ALA A 105 3.63 -23.66 -13.89
CA ALA A 105 4.94 -24.05 -13.35
C ALA A 105 5.07 -25.57 -13.20
N GLU A 106 4.02 -26.24 -12.71
CA GLU A 106 3.96 -27.71 -12.64
C GLU A 106 4.04 -28.35 -14.03
N GLN A 107 3.44 -27.72 -15.04
CA GLN A 107 3.58 -28.13 -16.44
C GLN A 107 4.94 -27.80 -17.07
N LYS A 108 5.89 -27.22 -16.33
CA LYS A 108 7.20 -26.74 -16.82
C LYS A 108 7.09 -25.67 -17.93
N ARG A 109 6.00 -24.94 -17.97
CA ARG A 109 5.75 -23.80 -18.88
C ARG A 109 6.19 -22.50 -18.20
N ALA A 110 7.49 -22.38 -17.92
CA ALA A 110 8.04 -21.37 -17.05
C ALA A 110 7.73 -19.93 -17.48
N ASP A 111 7.92 -19.57 -18.77
CA ASP A 111 7.64 -18.22 -19.26
C ASP A 111 6.16 -17.84 -19.10
N ALA A 112 5.26 -18.78 -19.36
CA ALA A 112 3.83 -18.56 -19.19
C ALA A 112 3.46 -18.40 -17.70
N ALA A 113 4.06 -19.18 -16.81
CA ALA A 113 3.88 -19.07 -15.37
C ALA A 113 4.37 -17.72 -14.84
N ILE A 114 5.54 -17.25 -15.27
CA ILE A 114 6.08 -15.91 -14.95
C ILE A 114 5.13 -14.82 -15.43
N ALA A 115 4.59 -14.94 -16.65
CA ALA A 115 3.64 -13.95 -17.17
C ALA A 115 2.36 -13.87 -16.32
N GLU A 116 1.84 -15.00 -15.86
CA GLU A 116 0.66 -15.03 -14.97
C GLU A 116 0.98 -14.48 -13.58
N LEU A 117 2.17 -14.72 -13.01
CA LEU A 117 2.59 -14.09 -11.75
C LEU A 117 2.64 -12.57 -11.88
N LEU A 118 3.24 -12.04 -12.93
CA LEU A 118 3.27 -10.60 -13.17
C LEU A 118 1.87 -10.02 -13.41
N ARG A 119 0.98 -10.79 -14.05
CA ARG A 119 -0.43 -10.41 -14.19
C ARG A 119 -1.16 -10.37 -12.85
N ALA A 120 -0.88 -11.32 -11.95
CA ALA A 120 -1.44 -11.35 -10.60
C ALA A 120 -0.98 -10.14 -9.77
N ALA A 121 0.32 -9.82 -9.80
CA ALA A 121 0.87 -8.64 -9.14
C ALA A 121 0.29 -7.34 -9.71
N GLY A 122 0.25 -7.20 -11.05
CA GLY A 122 -0.32 -6.02 -11.72
C GLY A 122 -1.81 -5.83 -11.46
N ALA A 123 -2.52 -6.90 -11.13
CA ALA A 123 -3.93 -6.86 -10.71
C ALA A 123 -4.10 -6.65 -9.19
N GLY A 124 -3.01 -6.44 -8.44
CA GLY A 124 -3.04 -6.08 -7.02
C GLY A 124 -3.13 -7.27 -6.05
N LEU A 125 -2.63 -8.46 -6.43
CA LEU A 125 -2.54 -9.56 -5.48
C LEU A 125 -1.56 -9.22 -4.35
N VAL A 126 -2.07 -9.05 -3.15
CA VAL A 126 -1.26 -8.80 -1.96
C VAL A 126 -0.69 -10.13 -1.46
N LEU A 127 0.57 -10.38 -1.78
CA LEU A 127 1.33 -11.55 -1.35
C LEU A 127 2.81 -11.15 -1.25
N GLY A 128 3.44 -11.37 -0.10
CA GLY A 128 4.84 -10.99 0.09
C GLY A 128 5.80 -11.91 -0.67
N PRO A 129 7.00 -11.42 -1.06
CA PRO A 129 8.03 -12.20 -1.75
C PRO A 129 8.37 -13.52 -1.05
N ALA A 130 8.47 -13.53 0.27
CA ALA A 130 8.76 -14.75 1.04
C ALA A 130 7.72 -15.85 0.86
N ALA A 131 6.44 -15.50 0.68
CA ALA A 131 5.39 -16.48 0.41
C ALA A 131 5.53 -17.10 -0.99
N LEU A 132 5.98 -16.33 -1.99
CA LEU A 132 6.30 -16.86 -3.32
C LEU A 132 7.50 -17.80 -3.27
N GLU A 133 8.54 -17.42 -2.53
CA GLU A 133 9.74 -18.24 -2.38
C GLU A 133 9.49 -19.56 -1.64
N SER A 134 8.53 -19.59 -0.73
CA SER A 134 8.15 -20.80 0.00
C SER A 134 7.11 -21.66 -0.73
N ASP A 135 6.46 -21.14 -1.79
CA ASP A 135 5.43 -21.87 -2.52
C ASP A 135 6.01 -23.08 -3.27
N ARG A 136 5.55 -24.28 -2.94
CA ARG A 136 6.03 -25.54 -3.53
C ARG A 136 5.80 -25.62 -5.03
N HIS A 137 4.67 -25.12 -5.53
CA HIS A 137 4.32 -25.15 -6.94
C HIS A 137 5.16 -24.22 -7.80
N LEU A 138 5.76 -23.19 -7.20
CA LEU A 138 6.62 -22.21 -7.88
C LEU A 138 8.11 -22.56 -7.80
N ALA A 139 8.47 -23.68 -7.14
CA ALA A 139 9.85 -24.05 -6.89
C ALA A 139 10.72 -24.11 -8.17
N SER A 140 10.15 -24.58 -9.28
CA SER A 140 10.85 -24.68 -10.57
C SER A 140 11.17 -23.31 -11.21
N LEU A 141 10.51 -22.22 -10.76
CA LEU A 141 10.68 -20.87 -11.30
C LEU A 141 11.78 -20.06 -10.61
N ARG A 142 12.27 -20.49 -9.44
CA ARG A 142 13.24 -19.69 -8.65
C ARG A 142 14.55 -19.41 -9.37
N ASN A 143 14.95 -20.29 -10.29
CA ASN A 143 16.14 -20.11 -11.13
C ASN A 143 15.83 -19.46 -12.49
N HIS A 144 14.61 -19.03 -12.73
CA HIS A 144 14.23 -18.36 -13.97
C HIS A 144 14.80 -16.93 -14.02
N ALA A 145 15.31 -16.51 -15.19
CA ALA A 145 15.97 -15.20 -15.36
C ALA A 145 15.10 -14.01 -14.93
N ARG A 146 13.77 -14.13 -14.98
CA ARG A 146 12.82 -13.08 -14.58
C ARG A 146 12.24 -13.27 -13.17
N TRP A 147 12.78 -14.20 -12.36
CA TRP A 147 12.24 -14.44 -11.02
C TRP A 147 12.38 -13.22 -10.12
N SER A 148 13.52 -12.52 -10.16
CA SER A 148 13.70 -11.27 -9.40
C SER A 148 12.66 -10.21 -9.78
N THR A 149 12.35 -10.08 -11.08
CA THR A 149 11.29 -9.15 -11.54
C THR A 149 9.92 -9.49 -10.95
N VAL A 150 9.62 -10.79 -10.75
CA VAL A 150 8.39 -11.21 -10.09
C VAL A 150 8.41 -10.78 -8.62
N LEU A 151 9.50 -11.05 -7.89
CA LEU A 151 9.63 -10.65 -6.49
C LEU A 151 9.49 -9.14 -6.32
N ASP A 152 10.14 -8.35 -7.18
CA ASP A 152 10.04 -6.89 -7.18
C ASP A 152 8.61 -6.39 -7.44
N ALA A 153 7.90 -7.05 -8.38
CA ALA A 153 6.52 -6.70 -8.69
C ALA A 153 5.57 -6.96 -7.50
N PHE A 154 5.74 -8.06 -6.79
CA PHE A 154 4.96 -8.36 -5.59
C PHE A 154 5.36 -7.51 -4.39
N ASP A 155 6.65 -7.17 -4.27
CA ASP A 155 7.13 -6.24 -3.26
C ASP A 155 6.52 -4.84 -3.45
N ALA A 156 6.41 -4.38 -4.69
CA ALA A 156 5.75 -3.11 -5.00
C ALA A 156 4.25 -3.08 -4.63
N VAL A 157 3.58 -4.23 -4.63
CA VAL A 157 2.19 -4.34 -4.15
C VAL A 157 2.11 -4.32 -2.62
N THR A 158 3.02 -5.03 -1.95
CA THR A 158 3.01 -5.17 -0.49
C THR A 158 3.64 -4.00 0.24
N ARG A 159 4.62 -3.33 -0.39
CA ARG A 159 5.34 -2.16 0.16
C ARG A 159 5.33 -0.96 -0.80
N PRO A 160 4.15 -0.47 -1.20
CA PRO A 160 4.03 0.52 -2.27
C PRO A 160 4.75 1.85 -1.96
N CYS A 161 4.93 2.19 -0.69
CA CYS A 161 5.63 3.42 -0.31
C CYS A 161 7.15 3.31 -0.50
N MET A 162 7.72 2.11 -0.48
CA MET A 162 9.15 1.89 -0.78
C MET A 162 9.46 2.10 -2.27
N HIS A 163 8.49 1.87 -3.14
CA HIS A 163 8.63 1.95 -4.59
C HIS A 163 8.13 3.29 -5.20
N ASP A 164 7.51 4.15 -4.40
CA ASP A 164 7.07 5.48 -4.83
C ASP A 164 8.08 6.53 -4.37
N ARG A 165 8.81 7.14 -5.30
CA ARG A 165 9.87 8.14 -5.04
C ARG A 165 9.40 9.30 -4.16
N ARG A 166 8.12 9.64 -4.19
CA ARG A 166 7.58 10.73 -3.37
C ARG A 166 7.68 10.44 -1.88
N PHE A 167 7.57 9.16 -1.46
CA PHE A 167 7.76 8.76 -0.07
C PHE A 167 9.23 8.74 0.36
N ARG A 168 10.16 8.86 -0.59
CA ARG A 168 11.62 8.87 -0.34
C ARG A 168 12.22 10.28 -0.32
N GLU A 169 11.40 11.30 -0.58
CA GLU A 169 11.85 12.69 -0.65
C GLU A 169 12.40 13.22 0.69
N PHE A 170 12.01 12.63 1.81
CA PHE A 170 12.47 13.02 3.14
C PHE A 170 13.52 12.07 3.74
N ASP A 171 13.99 11.08 3.01
CA ASP A 171 14.95 10.08 3.46
C ASP A 171 16.32 10.67 3.85
N PHE A 172 16.65 11.86 3.36
CA PHE A 172 17.89 12.54 3.77
C PHE A 172 17.94 12.86 5.27
N TRP A 173 16.79 12.88 5.95
CA TRP A 173 16.68 13.11 7.38
C TRP A 173 16.69 11.82 8.22
N VAL A 174 16.58 10.66 7.59
CA VAL A 174 16.61 9.35 8.27
C VAL A 174 17.97 9.09 8.89
N GLY A 175 18.00 8.70 10.18
CA GLY A 175 19.21 8.35 10.91
C GLY A 175 19.23 8.81 12.36
N ASP A 176 20.39 8.65 13.00
CA ASP A 176 20.65 9.08 14.38
C ASP A 176 21.46 10.37 14.37
N TRP A 177 21.00 11.35 15.14
CA TRP A 177 21.53 12.70 15.11
C TRP A 177 21.88 13.24 16.48
N ASP A 178 23.00 13.98 16.56
CA ASP A 178 23.29 14.95 17.60
C ASP A 178 22.82 16.32 17.13
N VAL A 179 21.99 17.00 17.93
CA VAL A 179 21.35 18.25 17.52
C VAL A 179 21.71 19.39 18.46
N ARG A 180 22.07 20.54 17.86
CA ARG A 180 22.43 21.77 18.58
C ARG A 180 21.85 22.98 17.89
N PRO A 181 21.57 24.07 18.64
CA PRO A 181 21.27 25.35 18.03
C PRO A 181 22.44 25.85 17.16
N VAL A 182 22.13 26.42 16.00
CA VAL A 182 23.14 27.04 15.11
C VAL A 182 23.81 28.21 15.84
N GLY A 183 25.15 28.29 15.74
CA GLY A 183 25.95 29.34 16.38
C GLY A 183 26.14 29.18 17.89
N SER A 184 25.60 28.15 18.50
CA SER A 184 25.85 27.85 19.93
C SER A 184 27.23 27.23 20.13
N PRO A 185 27.92 27.57 21.24
CA PRO A 185 29.15 26.89 21.62
C PRO A 185 28.91 25.38 21.81
N ILE A 186 29.88 24.55 21.42
CA ILE A 186 29.81 23.10 21.66
C ILE A 186 30.14 22.80 23.14
N VAL A 187 29.22 23.20 24.01
CA VAL A 187 29.33 23.00 25.46
C VAL A 187 28.17 22.16 25.96
N GLY A 188 28.43 21.11 26.70
CA GLY A 188 27.42 20.21 27.24
C GLY A 188 26.85 19.19 26.24
N PRO A 189 25.90 18.35 26.69
CA PRO A 189 25.31 17.30 25.85
C PRO A 189 24.43 17.91 24.74
N ALA A 190 24.46 17.26 23.57
CA ALA A 190 23.54 17.57 22.47
C ALA A 190 22.14 16.99 22.76
N ALA A 191 21.12 17.56 22.15
CA ALA A 191 19.86 16.85 22.00
C ALA A 191 20.05 15.63 21.06
N ARG A 192 19.22 14.64 21.23
CA ARG A 192 19.21 13.40 20.43
C ARG A 192 17.97 13.36 19.55
N ASN A 193 18.17 12.95 18.33
CA ASN A 193 17.07 12.70 17.41
C ASN A 193 17.31 11.41 16.64
N THR A 194 16.36 10.49 16.69
CA THR A 194 16.36 9.28 15.88
C THR A 194 15.21 9.36 14.90
N VAL A 195 15.51 9.23 13.62
CA VAL A 195 14.52 9.27 12.54
C VAL A 195 14.57 7.95 11.79
N THR A 196 13.44 7.25 11.78
CA THR A 196 13.28 5.91 11.18
C THR A 196 12.26 5.91 10.04
N VAL A 197 12.35 4.90 9.18
CA VAL A 197 11.34 4.62 8.17
C VAL A 197 10.51 3.45 8.66
N GLU A 198 9.21 3.66 8.82
CA GLU A 198 8.28 2.69 9.39
C GLU A 198 7.11 2.39 8.43
N ASP A 199 6.22 1.48 8.85
CA ASP A 199 5.01 1.10 8.12
C ASP A 199 5.25 0.79 6.63
N ASN A 200 6.21 -0.11 6.37
CA ASN A 200 6.60 -0.50 5.01
C ASN A 200 7.01 0.69 4.13
N GLY A 201 7.67 1.69 4.74
CA GLY A 201 8.17 2.85 4.03
C GLY A 201 7.20 4.01 3.90
N CYS A 202 6.02 3.91 4.49
CA CYS A 202 4.99 4.95 4.38
C CYS A 202 5.15 6.09 5.37
N VAL A 203 5.85 5.87 6.48
CA VAL A 203 6.03 6.86 7.55
C VAL A 203 7.51 7.12 7.77
N VAL A 204 7.89 8.39 7.89
CA VAL A 204 9.17 8.82 8.47
C VAL A 204 8.85 9.28 9.89
N MET A 205 9.30 8.49 10.88
CA MET A 205 9.04 8.70 12.30
C MET A 205 10.23 9.37 12.97
N GLU A 206 9.98 10.41 13.74
CA GLU A 206 10.98 11.12 14.54
C GLU A 206 10.77 10.83 16.03
N HIS A 207 11.88 10.60 16.74
CA HIS A 207 11.96 10.56 18.21
C HIS A 207 13.00 11.56 18.69
N TRP A 208 12.55 12.58 19.40
CA TRP A 208 13.37 13.66 19.94
C TRP A 208 13.53 13.56 21.45
N THR A 209 14.74 13.81 21.94
CA THR A 209 15.05 13.95 23.37
C THR A 209 16.08 15.05 23.57
N ALA A 210 15.82 15.98 24.48
CA ALA A 210 16.78 17.03 24.81
C ALA A 210 17.29 16.89 26.26
N PRO A 211 18.50 17.36 26.57
CA PRO A 211 19.09 17.29 27.91
C PRO A 211 18.25 17.93 29.01
N GLY A 212 17.38 18.88 28.67
CA GLY A 212 16.45 19.53 29.60
C GLY A 212 15.16 18.78 29.87
N GLY A 213 15.02 17.52 29.39
CA GLY A 213 13.81 16.70 29.56
C GLY A 213 12.69 17.00 28.58
N SER A 214 12.93 17.79 27.55
CA SER A 214 11.99 17.95 26.42
C SER A 214 12.06 16.70 25.55
N GLU A 215 10.91 16.07 25.34
CA GLU A 215 10.74 14.90 24.49
C GLU A 215 9.56 15.10 23.55
N GLY A 216 9.64 14.51 22.36
CA GLY A 216 8.57 14.56 21.40
C GLY A 216 8.77 13.62 20.23
N GLN A 217 7.72 13.52 19.42
CA GLN A 217 7.69 12.66 18.25
C GLN A 217 7.01 13.38 17.11
N SER A 218 7.41 13.05 15.88
CA SER A 218 6.63 13.44 14.71
C SER A 218 6.39 12.29 13.75
N PHE A 219 5.18 12.28 13.19
CA PHE A 219 4.79 11.44 12.08
C PHE A 219 4.87 12.26 10.80
N ASN A 220 5.67 11.79 9.85
CA ASN A 220 5.82 12.43 8.56
C ASN A 220 5.35 11.47 7.47
N ILE A 221 4.35 11.86 6.69
CA ILE A 221 3.73 11.02 5.68
C ILE A 221 3.48 11.81 4.40
N PHE A 222 3.70 11.17 3.25
CA PHE A 222 3.23 11.72 1.97
C PHE A 222 1.76 11.35 1.75
N ASP A 223 0.88 12.34 1.84
CA ASP A 223 -0.56 12.18 1.56
C ASP A 223 -0.78 12.10 0.04
N ARG A 224 -1.05 10.88 -0.46
CA ARG A 224 -1.29 10.65 -1.89
C ARG A 224 -2.52 11.36 -2.42
N SER A 225 -3.54 11.55 -1.58
CA SER A 225 -4.80 12.17 -2.01
C SER A 225 -4.65 13.67 -2.25
N LEU A 226 -3.75 14.30 -1.52
CA LEU A 226 -3.46 15.74 -1.63
C LEU A 226 -2.13 16.03 -2.33
N ALA A 227 -1.37 14.99 -2.70
CA ALA A 227 -0.03 15.07 -3.27
C ALA A 227 0.90 16.00 -2.47
N THR A 228 0.89 15.87 -1.14
CA THR A 228 1.63 16.74 -0.23
C THR A 228 2.18 15.96 0.96
N TRP A 229 3.32 16.36 1.49
CA TRP A 229 3.82 15.89 2.76
C TRP A 229 3.04 16.51 3.92
N ARG A 230 2.83 15.72 4.96
CA ARG A 230 2.26 16.16 6.23
C ARG A 230 3.21 15.76 7.35
N GLN A 231 3.39 16.67 8.32
CA GLN A 231 4.07 16.40 9.57
C GLN A 231 3.12 16.76 10.72
N THR A 232 2.97 15.83 11.66
CA THR A 232 2.32 16.10 12.95
C THR A 232 3.35 15.85 14.03
N TRP A 233 3.67 16.86 14.80
CA TRP A 233 4.53 16.82 15.98
C TRP A 233 3.69 16.83 17.25
N VAL A 234 4.09 16.05 18.25
CA VAL A 234 3.55 16.06 19.62
C VAL A 234 4.70 15.97 20.61
N ASP A 235 4.53 16.62 21.79
CA ASP A 235 5.55 16.63 22.82
C ASP A 235 5.02 16.29 24.21
N ASN A 236 5.95 16.10 25.16
CA ASN A 236 5.67 15.69 26.54
C ASN A 236 5.09 16.80 27.44
N VAL A 237 4.82 17.99 26.89
CA VAL A 237 4.13 19.09 27.59
C VAL A 237 2.78 19.43 26.95
N GLY A 238 2.30 18.59 26.01
CA GLY A 238 1.01 18.75 25.36
C GLY A 238 1.02 19.67 24.16
N GLY A 239 2.21 20.02 23.65
CA GLY A 239 2.34 20.74 22.38
C GLY A 239 1.94 19.86 21.19
N GLN A 240 1.27 20.47 20.21
CA GLN A 240 0.87 19.81 18.97
C GLN A 240 1.03 20.76 17.79
N HIS A 241 1.77 20.34 16.77
CA HIS A 241 2.04 21.12 15.58
C HIS A 241 1.68 20.32 14.33
N ASP A 242 0.94 20.95 13.40
CA ASP A 242 0.58 20.35 12.12
C ASP A 242 1.15 21.17 10.97
N TYR A 243 1.81 20.47 10.06
CA TYR A 243 2.43 21.08 8.89
C TYR A 243 2.02 20.38 7.61
N ARG A 244 2.03 21.14 6.50
CA ARG A 244 1.86 20.62 5.15
C ARG A 244 2.92 21.25 4.24
N GLY A 245 3.41 20.45 3.28
CA GLY A 245 4.44 20.96 2.40
C GLY A 245 4.99 19.90 1.44
N GLY A 246 6.28 19.99 1.14
CA GLY A 246 6.94 19.04 0.25
C GLY A 246 8.33 19.51 -0.16
N LEU A 247 8.96 18.68 -1.00
CA LEU A 247 10.29 18.95 -1.52
C LEU A 247 10.26 20.14 -2.50
N ARG A 248 11.09 21.16 -2.24
CA ARG A 248 11.27 22.34 -3.10
C ARG A 248 12.76 22.67 -3.17
N ASP A 249 13.31 22.70 -4.36
CA ASP A 249 14.73 23.03 -4.59
C ASP A 249 15.69 22.23 -3.70
N GLY A 250 15.38 20.94 -3.51
CA GLY A 250 16.17 20.01 -2.69
C GLY A 250 15.94 20.12 -1.17
N ASN A 251 15.08 21.03 -0.71
CA ASN A 251 14.76 21.22 0.70
C ASN A 251 13.35 20.74 1.00
N MET A 252 13.11 20.16 2.18
CA MET A 252 11.75 19.86 2.63
C MET A 252 11.17 21.11 3.31
N VAL A 253 10.15 21.69 2.69
CA VAL A 253 9.53 22.95 3.11
C VAL A 253 8.10 22.73 3.55
N PHE A 254 7.81 23.12 4.78
CA PHE A 254 6.50 23.02 5.39
C PHE A 254 5.93 24.38 5.79
N ALA A 255 4.62 24.48 5.78
CA ALA A 255 3.88 25.56 6.39
C ALA A 255 2.73 24.98 7.24
N GLY A 256 2.38 25.66 8.30
CA GLY A 256 1.31 25.25 9.21
C GLY A 256 1.09 26.27 10.30
N ASP A 257 0.39 25.84 11.34
CA ASP A 257 0.15 26.66 12.51
C ASP A 257 0.65 25.94 13.77
N THR A 258 1.28 26.69 14.66
CA THR A 258 1.74 26.19 15.96
C THR A 258 1.04 26.93 17.10
N PRO A 259 1.00 26.37 18.32
CA PRO A 259 0.49 27.11 19.48
C PRO A 259 1.12 28.48 19.59
N ALA A 260 0.30 29.48 19.97
CA ALA A 260 0.80 30.84 20.20
C ALA A 260 1.84 30.85 21.34
N PRO A 261 2.92 31.65 21.23
CA PRO A 261 3.96 31.70 22.24
C PRO A 261 3.44 32.24 23.58
N ASN A 262 4.19 32.02 24.65
CA ASN A 262 3.96 32.56 26.00
C ASN A 262 2.60 32.17 26.64
N GLY A 263 2.07 30.97 26.31
CA GLY A 263 0.83 30.47 26.89
C GLY A 263 -0.43 31.20 26.44
N GLN A 264 -0.35 32.01 25.42
CA GLN A 264 -1.52 32.65 24.82
C GLN A 264 -2.40 31.61 24.13
N LEU A 265 -3.74 31.79 24.22
CA LEU A 265 -4.67 30.95 23.47
C LEU A 265 -4.59 31.26 21.97
N GLY A 266 -4.67 30.23 21.16
CA GLY A 266 -4.67 30.34 19.71
C GLY A 266 -3.46 29.73 19.04
N ARG A 267 -3.35 29.93 17.74
CA ARG A 267 -2.28 29.40 16.89
C ARG A 267 -1.71 30.52 16.02
N VAL A 268 -0.45 30.39 15.66
CA VAL A 268 0.23 31.37 14.81
C VAL A 268 0.82 30.67 13.58
N PRO A 269 0.82 31.31 12.40
CA PRO A 269 1.44 30.81 11.20
C PRO A 269 2.92 30.47 11.43
N THR A 270 3.34 29.31 10.94
CA THR A 270 4.70 28.82 11.10
C THR A 270 5.22 28.28 9.77
N ARG A 271 6.52 28.53 9.50
CA ARG A 271 7.30 27.93 8.41
C ARG A 271 8.38 27.04 9.01
N LEU A 272 8.55 25.85 8.43
CA LEU A 272 9.55 24.90 8.85
C LEU A 272 10.27 24.38 7.62
N THR A 273 11.60 24.47 7.61
CA THR A 273 12.40 24.02 6.46
C THR A 273 13.56 23.15 6.94
N PHE A 274 13.72 22.02 6.28
CA PHE A 274 14.87 21.13 6.45
C PHE A 274 15.79 21.27 5.24
N PHE A 275 17.03 21.65 5.50
CA PHE A 275 18.08 21.82 4.49
C PHE A 275 19.07 20.67 4.61
N PRO A 276 19.14 19.71 3.66
CA PRO A 276 20.21 18.73 3.66
C PRO A 276 21.55 19.41 3.36
N ILE A 277 22.55 19.19 4.21
CA ILE A 277 23.91 19.73 4.07
C ILE A 277 24.86 18.55 3.89
N GLY A 278 25.04 18.12 2.66
CA GLY A 278 25.79 16.90 2.35
C GLY A 278 25.09 15.65 2.89
N ARG A 279 25.89 14.62 3.26
CA ARG A 279 25.37 13.33 3.73
C ARG A 279 25.13 13.26 5.25
N ASP A 280 25.86 14.09 6.00
CA ASP A 280 26.01 13.92 7.45
C ASP A 280 25.46 15.09 8.25
N SER A 281 24.78 16.02 7.62
CA SER A 281 24.17 17.15 8.32
C SER A 281 22.85 17.58 7.70
N VAL A 282 21.92 18.03 8.56
CA VAL A 282 20.66 18.65 8.18
C VAL A 282 20.45 19.88 9.06
N ARG A 283 20.09 21.02 8.48
CA ARG A 283 19.64 22.20 9.23
C ARG A 283 18.13 22.22 9.25
N GLN A 284 17.54 22.33 10.42
CA GLN A 284 16.11 22.54 10.62
C GLN A 284 15.88 23.99 11.08
N PHE A 285 15.14 24.75 10.30
CA PHE A 285 14.90 26.16 10.53
C PHE A 285 13.41 26.45 10.62
N SER A 286 12.98 27.06 11.73
CA SER A 286 11.59 27.41 11.98
C SER A 286 11.41 28.90 12.23
N GLN A 287 10.34 29.45 11.66
CA GLN A 287 9.90 30.83 11.83
C GLN A 287 8.42 30.89 12.14
N THR A 288 8.04 31.80 13.02
CA THR A 288 6.64 32.11 13.36
C THR A 288 6.27 33.55 12.97
N SER A 289 4.99 33.79 12.77
CA SER A 289 4.47 35.12 12.45
C SER A 289 3.36 35.50 13.44
N ALA A 290 3.49 36.65 14.09
CA ALA A 290 2.48 37.17 14.99
C ALA A 290 1.43 38.08 14.26
N ASP A 291 1.67 38.41 13.00
CA ASP A 291 0.86 39.35 12.19
C ASP A 291 0.22 38.69 10.96
N GLY A 292 -0.09 37.40 11.06
CA GLY A 292 -0.77 36.67 10.01
C GLY A 292 0.09 36.37 8.77
N GLY A 293 1.42 36.35 8.90
CA GLY A 293 2.34 36.02 7.82
C GLY A 293 2.97 37.23 7.13
N THR A 294 2.80 38.43 7.65
CA THR A 294 3.42 39.65 7.10
C THR A 294 4.89 39.75 7.47
N THR A 295 5.22 39.55 8.75
CA THR A 295 6.61 39.48 9.24
C THR A 295 6.90 38.11 9.89
N TRP A 296 8.16 37.73 9.91
CA TRP A 296 8.60 36.42 10.38
C TRP A 296 9.75 36.53 11.36
N THR A 297 9.61 35.86 12.50
CA THR A 297 10.64 35.80 13.54
C THR A 297 11.15 34.38 13.65
N THR A 298 12.48 34.21 13.79
CA THR A 298 13.08 32.91 14.02
C THR A 298 12.61 32.32 15.34
N SER A 299 11.97 31.16 15.28
CA SER A 299 11.56 30.38 16.45
C SER A 299 12.70 29.52 16.95
N TYR A 300 13.34 28.77 16.04
CA TYR A 300 14.57 28.02 16.31
C TYR A 300 15.34 27.77 15.01
N ASP A 301 16.63 27.51 15.18
CA ASP A 301 17.57 27.17 14.12
C ASP A 301 18.51 26.08 14.65
N LEU A 302 18.36 24.85 14.15
CA LEU A 302 19.01 23.67 14.67
C LEU A 302 19.89 23.00 13.60
N MET A 303 21.06 22.55 14.02
CA MET A 303 21.97 21.74 13.21
C MET A 303 21.97 20.31 13.73
N TYR A 304 21.59 19.40 12.86
CA TYR A 304 21.63 17.96 13.02
C TYR A 304 22.97 17.47 12.44
N VAL A 305 23.76 16.75 13.22
CA VAL A 305 25.01 16.12 12.77
C VAL A 305 24.88 14.62 13.02
N ARG A 306 25.11 13.82 11.99
CA ARG A 306 24.94 12.37 12.04
C ARG A 306 25.89 11.78 13.06
N ARG A 307 25.33 10.95 13.94
CA ARG A 307 26.14 10.23 14.94
C ARG A 307 26.95 9.14 14.24
N LYS A 308 28.25 9.15 14.54
CA LYS A 308 29.12 8.03 14.19
C LYS A 308 28.93 6.94 15.23
N VAL A 309 28.35 5.81 14.84
CA VAL A 309 28.39 4.61 15.69
C VAL A 309 29.83 4.15 15.68
N PRO A 310 30.49 3.99 16.85
CA PRO A 310 31.82 3.37 16.89
C PRO A 310 31.72 2.00 16.19
N PRO A 311 32.72 1.59 15.42
CA PRO A 311 32.78 0.21 14.95
C PRO A 311 32.80 -0.72 16.17
N GLU A 312 31.98 -1.78 16.15
CA GLU A 312 31.97 -2.86 17.12
C GLU A 312 33.27 -3.64 17.09
#